data_bfb094567590f3003692f1c9a679570c
#
_entry.id   bfb094567590f3003692f1c9a679570c
#
_cell.length_a   1.000
_cell.length_b   1.000
_cell.length_c   1.000
_cell.angle_alpha   90.00
_cell.angle_beta   90.00
_cell.angle_gamma   90.00
#
_symmetry.space_group_name_H-M   'P 1'
#
loop_
_entity.id
_entity.type
_entity.pdbx_description
1 polymer ?
#
loop_
_entity_poly.entity_id
_entity_poly.type
_entity_poly.pdbx_seq_one_letter_code
_entity_poly.pdbx_strand_id
1 'polypeptide(L)'
;AEFAKRLEAAHANRQVLDQVERQTVALLNLPNITLQTDRKFVFNSNLALHVVRQCLRETGASNFGFSMCMGHGQIAMLDTPACLVLSLANDEGYTAFCHTDLSHTLPGVLLRWIAGRPVFVCNGHYPHDGLYFVAHCQAPRRMNGRDFEPATIMTHYESDYGAACKTHYTLGQVVTAVIPNLACTRWQGFRGKIVGTPSYPACRSQMEIQIDGDWHRLLREMQGFHTQIVYGDYLR
;
A
#
# COMPACT_ATOMS: atom_id res chain seq x y z
N ALA A 1 9.70 20.96 3.20
CA ALA A 1 9.62 22.35 2.64
C ALA A 1 9.25 22.35 1.16
N GLU A 2 9.98 21.66 0.27
CA GLU A 2 9.72 21.74 -1.18
C GLU A 2 8.37 21.14 -1.59
N PHE A 3 8.03 19.97 -1.10
CA PHE A 3 6.73 19.35 -1.39
C PHE A 3 5.54 20.23 -0.96
N ALA A 4 5.63 20.87 0.21
CA ALA A 4 4.58 21.77 0.68
C ALA A 4 4.38 22.96 -0.26
N LYS A 5 5.47 23.60 -0.75
CA LYS A 5 5.39 24.69 -1.71
C LYS A 5 4.71 24.26 -3.02
N ARG A 6 5.03 23.07 -3.51
CA ARG A 6 4.41 22.50 -4.71
C ARG A 6 2.93 22.21 -4.51
N LEU A 7 2.57 21.73 -3.33
CA LEU A 7 1.16 21.48 -3.00
C LEU A 7 0.37 22.79 -2.93
N GLU A 8 0.92 23.84 -2.32
CA GLU A 8 0.34 25.19 -2.32
C GLU A 8 0.16 25.73 -3.74
N ALA A 9 1.18 25.58 -4.59
CA ALA A 9 1.10 26.00 -6.00
C ALA A 9 0.04 25.19 -6.77
N ALA A 10 -0.10 23.89 -6.50
CA ALA A 10 -1.12 23.06 -7.09
C ALA A 10 -2.54 23.48 -6.64
N HIS A 11 -2.72 23.83 -5.38
CA HIS A 11 -3.98 24.37 -4.85
C HIS A 11 -4.36 25.73 -5.49
N ALA A 12 -3.40 26.53 -5.88
CA ALA A 12 -3.65 27.82 -6.54
C ALA A 12 -3.89 27.68 -8.06
N ASN A 13 -3.67 26.51 -8.64
CA ASN A 13 -3.76 26.28 -10.09
C ASN A 13 -5.11 25.64 -10.47
N ARG A 14 -5.99 26.43 -11.10
CA ARG A 14 -7.32 25.99 -11.54
C ARG A 14 -7.29 24.78 -12.48
N GLN A 15 -6.34 24.71 -13.41
CA GLN A 15 -6.25 23.57 -14.34
C GLN A 15 -5.87 22.29 -13.64
N VAL A 16 -4.99 22.37 -12.62
CA VAL A 16 -4.63 21.22 -11.76
C VAL A 16 -5.84 20.76 -10.97
N LEU A 17 -6.57 21.68 -10.34
CA LEU A 17 -7.77 21.33 -9.57
C LEU A 17 -8.84 20.68 -10.46
N ASP A 18 -9.09 21.19 -11.65
CA ASP A 18 -10.03 20.59 -12.59
C ASP A 18 -9.58 19.20 -13.07
N GLN A 19 -8.28 18.97 -13.23
CA GLN A 19 -7.72 17.64 -13.54
C GLN A 19 -7.90 16.67 -12.37
N VAL A 20 -7.56 17.09 -11.17
CA VAL A 20 -7.70 16.29 -9.93
C VAL A 20 -9.16 15.94 -9.68
N GLU A 21 -10.07 16.88 -9.94
CA GLU A 21 -11.52 16.64 -9.84
C GLU A 21 -11.96 15.53 -10.80
N ARG A 22 -11.55 15.57 -12.06
CA ARG A 22 -11.84 14.52 -13.04
C ARG A 22 -11.29 13.15 -12.60
N GLN A 23 -10.08 13.12 -12.04
CA GLN A 23 -9.47 11.87 -11.52
C GLN A 23 -10.25 11.32 -10.31
N THR A 24 -10.71 12.21 -9.43
CA THR A 24 -11.52 11.85 -8.26
C THR A 24 -12.87 11.27 -8.69
N VAL A 25 -13.55 11.92 -9.62
CA VAL A 25 -14.83 11.42 -10.19
C VAL A 25 -14.62 10.08 -10.88
N ALA A 26 -13.56 9.95 -11.69
CA ALA A 26 -13.27 8.70 -12.40
C ALA A 26 -13.02 7.54 -11.43
N LEU A 27 -12.26 7.77 -10.35
CA LEU A 27 -12.00 6.76 -9.32
C LEU A 27 -13.29 6.33 -8.62
N LEU A 28 -14.10 7.30 -8.19
CA LEU A 28 -15.33 7.03 -7.42
C LEU A 28 -16.46 6.41 -8.26
N ASN A 29 -16.41 6.58 -9.57
CA ASN A 29 -17.38 5.98 -10.51
C ASN A 29 -17.00 4.56 -10.96
N LEU A 30 -15.85 4.02 -10.52
CA LEU A 30 -15.53 2.62 -10.80
C LEU A 30 -16.55 1.70 -10.12
N PRO A 31 -17.07 0.67 -10.82
CA PRO A 31 -18.16 -0.18 -10.30
C PRO A 31 -17.75 -1.02 -9.08
N ASN A 32 -16.46 -1.19 -8.86
CA ASN A 32 -15.88 -1.97 -7.78
C ASN A 32 -15.31 -1.10 -6.64
N ILE A 33 -15.68 0.18 -6.58
CA ILE A 33 -15.29 1.09 -5.51
C ILE A 33 -16.51 1.47 -4.66
N THR A 34 -16.35 1.38 -3.35
CA THR A 34 -17.32 1.90 -2.36
C THR A 34 -16.65 3.01 -1.56
N LEU A 35 -17.33 4.13 -1.35
CA LEU A 35 -16.84 5.24 -0.54
C LEU A 35 -17.51 5.24 0.83
N GLN A 36 -16.73 5.20 1.89
CA GLN A 36 -17.14 5.24 3.30
C GLN A 36 -16.40 6.33 4.10
N THR A 37 -15.91 7.35 3.42
CA THR A 37 -15.33 8.56 4.01
C THR A 37 -15.75 9.79 3.22
N ASP A 38 -15.33 10.98 3.63
CA ASP A 38 -15.64 12.18 2.87
C ASP A 38 -14.87 12.21 1.54
N ARG A 39 -15.59 12.52 0.46
CA ARG A 39 -15.05 12.68 -0.88
C ARG A 39 -13.88 13.67 -0.96
N LYS A 40 -13.86 14.69 -0.11
CA LYS A 40 -12.77 15.67 -0.06
C LYS A 40 -11.42 15.02 0.17
N PHE A 41 -11.36 13.95 0.97
CA PHE A 41 -10.11 13.24 1.25
C PHE A 41 -9.59 12.45 0.05
N VAL A 42 -10.49 11.98 -0.80
CA VAL A 42 -10.11 11.37 -2.09
C VAL A 42 -9.55 12.41 -3.04
N PHE A 43 -10.18 13.60 -3.09
CA PHE A 43 -9.67 14.73 -3.85
C PHE A 43 -8.28 15.16 -3.38
N ASN A 44 -8.11 15.33 -2.06
CA ASN A 44 -6.82 15.71 -1.45
C ASN A 44 -5.73 14.67 -1.73
N SER A 45 -6.07 13.39 -1.70
CA SER A 45 -5.14 12.30 -2.05
C SER A 45 -4.72 12.37 -3.52
N ASN A 46 -5.65 12.64 -4.43
CA ASN A 46 -5.34 12.82 -5.85
C ASN A 46 -4.48 14.07 -6.11
N LEU A 47 -4.72 15.16 -5.36
CA LEU A 47 -3.91 16.37 -5.46
C LEU A 47 -2.48 16.13 -4.97
N ALA A 48 -2.32 15.46 -3.83
CA ALA A 48 -1.00 15.05 -3.34
C ALA A 48 -0.29 14.12 -4.33
N LEU A 49 -1.00 13.17 -4.92
CA LEU A 49 -0.46 12.28 -5.96
C LEU A 49 -0.04 13.05 -7.22
N HIS A 50 -0.76 14.11 -7.60
CA HIS A 50 -0.34 14.97 -8.70
C HIS A 50 1.05 15.57 -8.44
N VAL A 51 1.29 16.11 -7.23
CA VAL A 51 2.60 16.66 -6.84
C VAL A 51 3.67 15.57 -6.78
N VAL A 52 3.35 14.40 -6.22
CA VAL A 52 4.27 13.24 -6.22
C VAL A 52 4.70 12.88 -7.65
N ARG A 53 3.76 12.78 -8.59
CA ARG A 53 4.07 12.48 -10.00
C ARG A 53 4.99 13.53 -10.65
N GLN A 54 4.85 14.81 -10.28
CA GLN A 54 5.79 15.84 -10.73
C GLN A 54 7.20 15.57 -10.20
N CYS A 55 7.34 15.34 -8.91
CA CYS A 55 8.63 15.04 -8.30
C CYS A 55 9.29 13.79 -8.92
N LEU A 56 8.52 12.73 -9.14
CA LEU A 56 9.02 11.48 -9.74
C LEU A 56 9.50 11.69 -11.19
N ARG A 57 8.76 12.46 -11.98
CA ARG A 57 9.19 12.78 -13.35
C ARG A 57 10.47 13.61 -13.38
N GLU A 58 10.61 14.58 -12.51
CA GLU A 58 11.80 15.44 -12.44
C GLU A 58 13.06 14.70 -11.98
N THR A 59 12.88 13.74 -11.08
CA THR A 59 14.00 12.96 -10.52
C THR A 59 14.31 11.68 -11.31
N GLY A 60 13.42 11.25 -12.20
CA GLY A 60 13.50 9.95 -12.86
C GLY A 60 13.28 8.76 -11.92
N ALA A 61 12.78 9.01 -10.70
CA ALA A 61 12.58 7.95 -9.70
C ALA A 61 11.31 7.15 -10.00
N SER A 62 11.38 5.83 -9.77
CA SER A 62 10.24 4.91 -9.85
C SER A 62 9.74 4.46 -8.48
N ASN A 63 10.43 4.88 -7.42
CA ASN A 63 10.12 4.49 -6.04
C ASN A 63 10.11 5.73 -5.16
N PHE A 64 9.22 5.76 -4.18
CA PHE A 64 9.17 6.81 -3.18
C PHE A 64 8.49 6.34 -1.90
N GLY A 65 8.61 7.10 -0.83
CA GLY A 65 7.88 6.85 0.40
C GLY A 65 7.62 8.13 1.19
N PHE A 66 6.65 8.04 2.06
CA PHE A 66 6.43 9.04 3.10
C PHE A 66 7.04 8.50 4.39
N SER A 67 8.01 9.21 4.96
CA SER A 67 8.82 8.69 6.08
C SER A 67 8.04 8.46 7.38
N MET A 68 6.87 9.03 7.53
CA MET A 68 6.00 8.82 8.69
C MET A 68 4.56 9.15 8.29
N CYS A 69 3.74 8.12 8.01
CA CYS A 69 2.35 8.32 7.55
C CYS A 69 1.47 9.08 8.57
N MET A 70 1.76 8.90 9.85
CA MET A 70 1.13 9.59 10.98
C MET A 70 2.01 10.71 11.54
N GLY A 71 3.16 10.93 10.91
CA GLY A 71 4.15 11.90 11.39
C GLY A 71 3.64 13.33 11.38
N HIS A 72 4.17 14.07 12.32
CA HIS A 72 3.84 15.46 12.55
C HIS A 72 3.83 16.27 11.24
N GLY A 73 2.68 16.78 10.89
CA GLY A 73 2.48 17.70 9.79
C GLY A 73 2.05 17.06 8.45
N GLN A 74 2.15 15.76 8.23
CA GLN A 74 1.67 15.19 6.96
C GLN A 74 0.16 15.28 6.81
N ILE A 75 -0.59 14.79 7.79
CA ILE A 75 -2.06 14.87 7.77
C ILE A 75 -2.51 16.35 7.72
N ALA A 76 -1.87 17.21 8.49
CA ALA A 76 -2.18 18.65 8.47
C ALA A 76 -1.87 19.30 7.12
N MET A 77 -0.79 18.88 6.45
CA MET A 77 -0.38 19.41 5.15
C MET A 77 -1.29 18.92 4.02
N LEU A 78 -1.67 17.64 4.03
CA LEU A 78 -2.45 17.01 2.97
C LEU A 78 -3.96 17.07 3.21
N ASP A 79 -4.38 17.41 4.42
CA ASP A 79 -5.76 17.21 4.93
C ASP A 79 -6.25 15.75 4.67
N THR A 80 -5.32 14.80 4.72
CA THR A 80 -5.57 13.34 4.63
C THR A 80 -4.26 12.61 4.93
N PRO A 81 -4.27 11.38 5.46
CA PRO A 81 -3.06 10.55 5.50
C PRO A 81 -2.64 10.14 4.08
N ALA A 82 -1.36 9.79 3.91
CA ALA A 82 -0.81 9.41 2.61
C ALA A 82 -1.29 8.04 2.08
N CYS A 83 -2.09 7.31 2.83
CA CYS A 83 -2.45 5.91 2.53
C CYS A 83 -3.06 5.72 1.13
N LEU A 84 -4.06 6.52 0.77
CA LEU A 84 -4.67 6.43 -0.56
C LEU A 84 -3.71 6.91 -1.66
N VAL A 85 -2.86 7.91 -1.39
CA VAL A 85 -1.80 8.37 -2.32
C VAL A 85 -0.89 7.21 -2.70
N LEU A 86 -0.43 6.45 -1.69
CA LEU A 86 0.46 5.30 -1.88
C LEU A 86 -0.22 4.14 -2.60
N SER A 87 -1.50 3.85 -2.27
CA SER A 87 -2.29 2.84 -2.98
C SER A 87 -2.43 3.16 -4.47
N LEU A 88 -2.82 4.38 -4.80
CA LEU A 88 -2.98 4.82 -6.19
C LEU A 88 -1.66 4.84 -6.96
N ALA A 89 -0.56 5.27 -6.32
CA ALA A 89 0.75 5.25 -6.95
C ALA A 89 1.24 3.82 -7.25
N ASN A 90 1.02 2.87 -6.34
CA ASN A 90 1.32 1.45 -6.58
C ASN A 90 0.47 0.88 -7.73
N ASP A 91 -0.81 1.27 -7.84
CA ASP A 91 -1.69 0.89 -8.95
C ASP A 91 -1.18 1.42 -10.30
N GLU A 92 -0.50 2.55 -10.31
CA GLU A 92 0.12 3.16 -11.50
C GLU A 92 1.48 2.55 -11.87
N GLY A 93 1.99 1.64 -11.08
CA GLY A 93 3.24 0.94 -11.34
C GLY A 93 4.47 1.51 -10.64
N TYR A 94 4.33 2.56 -9.83
CA TYR A 94 5.38 2.99 -8.90
C TYR A 94 5.51 1.98 -7.76
N THR A 95 6.61 2.06 -7.00
CA THR A 95 6.73 1.36 -5.72
C THR A 95 6.68 2.40 -4.61
N ALA A 96 5.57 2.43 -3.90
CA ALA A 96 5.29 3.45 -2.90
C ALA A 96 5.19 2.85 -1.49
N PHE A 97 5.85 3.49 -0.52
CA PHE A 97 6.04 2.97 0.83
C PHE A 97 5.47 3.91 1.89
N CYS A 98 4.76 3.36 2.87
CA CYS A 98 4.26 4.09 4.03
C CYS A 98 5.39 4.44 5.01
N HIS A 99 6.30 3.51 5.22
CA HIS A 99 7.55 3.70 5.96
C HIS A 99 8.72 3.63 4.99
N THR A 100 9.79 4.35 5.28
CA THR A 100 10.97 4.43 4.41
C THR A 100 12.20 3.76 5.04
N ASP A 101 11.97 2.86 6.00
CA ASP A 101 13.04 2.05 6.55
C ASP A 101 13.51 0.97 5.56
N LEU A 102 14.72 0.48 5.79
CA LEU A 102 15.38 -0.46 4.89
C LEU A 102 14.61 -1.76 4.74
N SER A 103 13.99 -2.25 5.81
CA SER A 103 13.26 -3.52 5.83
C SER A 103 11.92 -3.48 5.07
N HIS A 104 11.40 -2.29 4.80
CA HIS A 104 10.28 -2.11 3.87
C HIS A 104 10.74 -1.86 2.45
N THR A 105 11.68 -0.92 2.27
CA THR A 105 12.01 -0.40 0.94
C THR A 105 12.81 -1.39 0.10
N LEU A 106 13.87 -1.97 0.63
CA LEU A 106 14.76 -2.85 -0.14
C LEU A 106 14.03 -4.11 -0.66
N PRO A 107 13.37 -4.91 0.19
CA PRO A 107 12.69 -6.12 -0.30
C PRO A 107 11.47 -5.79 -1.17
N GLY A 108 10.77 -4.68 -0.89
CA GLY A 108 9.66 -4.22 -1.71
C GLY A 108 10.08 -3.88 -3.14
N VAL A 109 11.18 -3.15 -3.30
CA VAL A 109 11.75 -2.82 -4.63
C VAL A 109 12.21 -4.09 -5.34
N LEU A 110 12.98 -4.96 -4.66
CA LEU A 110 13.49 -6.19 -5.26
C LEU A 110 12.36 -7.11 -5.71
N LEU A 111 11.36 -7.33 -4.85
CA LEU A 111 10.22 -8.20 -5.17
C LEU A 111 9.38 -7.62 -6.32
N ARG A 112 9.21 -6.30 -6.38
CA ARG A 112 8.58 -5.60 -7.50
C ARG A 112 9.30 -5.86 -8.82
N TRP A 113 10.63 -5.80 -8.83
CA TRP A 113 11.45 -6.05 -10.00
C TRP A 113 11.38 -7.52 -10.45
N ILE A 114 11.46 -8.45 -9.50
CA ILE A 114 11.37 -9.90 -9.78
C ILE A 114 10.01 -10.26 -10.36
N ALA A 115 8.94 -9.76 -9.75
CA ALA A 115 7.56 -10.15 -10.10
C ALA A 115 6.98 -9.35 -11.27
N GLY A 116 7.52 -8.18 -11.58
CA GLY A 116 6.99 -7.28 -12.61
C GLY A 116 5.58 -6.75 -12.32
N ARG A 117 5.15 -6.76 -11.05
CA ARG A 117 3.78 -6.38 -10.62
C ARG A 117 3.79 -5.72 -9.24
N PRO A 118 2.71 -5.01 -8.86
CA PRO A 118 2.63 -4.33 -7.55
C PRO A 118 2.90 -5.27 -6.39
N VAL A 119 3.51 -4.71 -5.35
CA VAL A 119 3.81 -5.40 -4.09
C VAL A 119 3.00 -4.77 -2.98
N PHE A 120 2.30 -5.58 -2.22
CA PHE A 120 1.68 -5.15 -0.98
C PHE A 120 2.72 -5.16 0.14
N VAL A 121 3.20 -3.98 0.50
CA VAL A 121 4.09 -3.78 1.65
C VAL A 121 3.23 -3.62 2.89
N CYS A 122 3.39 -4.49 3.87
CA CYS A 122 2.48 -4.59 5.00
C CYS A 122 3.18 -5.03 6.29
N ASN A 123 2.44 -4.99 7.38
CA ASN A 123 2.86 -5.53 8.67
C ASN A 123 2.28 -6.92 8.85
N GLY A 124 3.13 -7.88 9.15
CA GLY A 124 2.75 -9.25 9.47
C GLY A 124 2.62 -9.48 10.96
N HIS A 125 1.78 -10.44 11.31
CA HIS A 125 1.64 -10.94 12.66
C HIS A 125 2.28 -12.32 12.78
N TYR A 126 2.50 -12.79 14.01
CA TYR A 126 3.07 -14.12 14.21
C TYR A 126 2.17 -15.21 13.60
N PRO A 127 2.76 -16.18 12.89
CA PRO A 127 2.00 -17.32 12.36
C PRO A 127 1.31 -18.09 13.47
N HIS A 128 0.07 -18.51 13.21
CA HIS A 128 -0.68 -19.39 14.11
C HIS A 128 -1.60 -20.31 13.29
N ASP A 129 -1.77 -21.54 13.70
CA ASP A 129 -2.68 -22.53 13.09
C ASP A 129 -2.51 -22.67 11.56
N GLY A 130 -1.28 -22.51 11.09
CA GLY A 130 -0.96 -22.57 9.66
C GLY A 130 -1.31 -21.30 8.87
N LEU A 131 -1.79 -20.26 9.54
CA LEU A 131 -2.15 -18.96 8.94
C LEU A 131 -1.10 -17.89 9.22
N TYR A 132 -0.96 -16.99 8.28
CA TYR A 132 -0.20 -15.76 8.44
C TYR A 132 -1.11 -14.57 8.13
N PHE A 133 -1.29 -13.70 9.11
CA PHE A 133 -2.11 -12.49 8.96
C PHE A 133 -1.22 -11.28 8.66
N VAL A 134 -1.66 -10.48 7.70
CA VAL A 134 -1.02 -9.20 7.37
C VAL A 134 -2.05 -8.10 7.23
N ALA A 135 -1.62 -6.88 7.56
CA ALA A 135 -2.46 -5.70 7.42
C ALA A 135 -1.66 -4.45 7.05
N HIS A 136 -2.23 -3.58 6.23
CA HIS A 136 -1.78 -2.20 6.03
C HIS A 136 -2.87 -1.32 5.41
N CYS A 137 -2.73 0.02 5.51
CA CYS A 137 -3.69 0.97 4.94
C CYS A 137 -3.32 1.45 3.52
N GLN A 138 -2.17 1.07 2.97
CA GLN A 138 -1.65 1.52 1.67
C GLN A 138 -1.71 0.44 0.56
N ALA A 139 -2.64 -0.46 0.64
CA ALA A 139 -2.68 -1.61 -0.25
C ALA A 139 -2.92 -1.24 -1.72
N PRO A 140 -2.14 -1.80 -2.66
CA PRO A 140 -2.48 -1.72 -4.07
C PRO A 140 -3.72 -2.55 -4.37
N ARG A 141 -4.51 -2.10 -5.36
CA ARG A 141 -5.68 -2.84 -5.84
C ARG A 141 -5.37 -3.66 -7.10
N ARG A 142 -4.21 -3.45 -7.71
CA ARG A 142 -3.84 -4.02 -9.00
C ARG A 142 -2.78 -5.12 -8.84
N MET A 143 -2.96 -5.98 -7.84
CA MET A 143 -1.97 -6.97 -7.43
C MET A 143 -1.54 -7.94 -8.54
N ASN A 144 -2.43 -8.27 -9.48
CA ASN A 144 -2.10 -9.11 -10.64
C ASN A 144 -1.44 -8.34 -11.80
N GLY A 145 -1.27 -7.01 -11.68
CA GLY A 145 -0.69 -6.13 -12.70
C GLY A 145 -1.66 -5.73 -13.83
N ARG A 146 -2.91 -6.19 -13.80
CA ARG A 146 -3.92 -5.96 -14.86
C ARG A 146 -5.22 -5.38 -14.32
N ASP A 147 -5.93 -6.17 -13.52
CA ASP A 147 -7.27 -5.86 -13.07
C ASP A 147 -7.25 -5.25 -11.67
N PHE A 148 -8.21 -4.39 -11.38
CA PHE A 148 -8.36 -3.79 -10.07
C PHE A 148 -9.27 -4.65 -9.19
N GLU A 149 -8.75 -5.08 -8.05
CA GLU A 149 -9.54 -5.69 -6.99
C GLU A 149 -10.61 -4.70 -6.50
N PRO A 150 -11.78 -5.19 -6.09
CA PRO A 150 -12.77 -4.34 -5.41
C PRO A 150 -12.18 -3.69 -4.17
N ALA A 151 -12.58 -2.46 -3.89
CA ALA A 151 -12.07 -1.76 -2.72
C ALA A 151 -13.12 -0.84 -2.07
N THR A 152 -12.97 -0.65 -0.77
CA THR A 152 -13.68 0.35 0.00
C THR A 152 -12.70 1.45 0.39
N ILE A 153 -12.98 2.69 -0.01
CA ILE A 153 -12.22 3.86 0.45
C ILE A 153 -12.87 4.34 1.74
N MET A 154 -12.13 4.28 2.83
CA MET A 154 -12.60 4.59 4.18
C MET A 154 -11.52 5.36 4.95
N THR A 155 -11.78 5.74 6.21
CA THR A 155 -10.79 6.44 7.04
C THR A 155 -9.56 5.57 7.31
N HIS A 156 -8.41 6.18 7.53
CA HIS A 156 -7.23 5.52 8.05
C HIS A 156 -7.52 4.94 9.44
N TYR A 157 -7.00 3.75 9.74
CA TYR A 157 -7.41 3.01 10.92
C TYR A 157 -7.06 3.75 12.22
N GLU A 158 -5.80 4.11 12.40
CA GLU A 158 -5.29 4.64 13.66
C GLU A 158 -5.77 6.08 13.97
N SER A 159 -6.00 6.89 12.93
CA SER A 159 -6.43 8.28 13.10
C SER A 159 -7.94 8.49 12.95
N ASP A 160 -8.65 7.48 12.44
CA ASP A 160 -10.06 7.57 12.00
C ASP A 160 -10.35 8.82 11.13
N TYR A 161 -9.37 9.19 10.28
CA TYR A 161 -9.42 10.40 9.47
C TYR A 161 -8.97 10.13 8.03
N GLY A 162 -9.41 10.97 7.08
CA GLY A 162 -8.91 10.99 5.72
C GLY A 162 -9.36 9.81 4.86
N ALA A 163 -8.48 9.40 3.93
CA ALA A 163 -8.76 8.32 2.99
C ALA A 163 -7.67 7.25 2.98
N ALA A 164 -8.09 6.00 3.13
CA ALA A 164 -7.28 4.80 3.02
C ALA A 164 -8.03 3.75 2.19
N CYS A 165 -7.30 2.87 1.52
CA CYS A 165 -7.89 1.82 0.72
C CYS A 165 -8.00 0.53 1.55
N LYS A 166 -9.20 -0.04 1.62
CA LYS A 166 -9.43 -1.43 1.99
C LYS A 166 -9.63 -2.23 0.71
N THR A 167 -8.58 -2.91 0.28
CA THR A 167 -8.64 -3.80 -0.88
C THR A 167 -9.24 -5.15 -0.47
N HIS A 168 -10.18 -5.65 -1.26
CA HIS A 168 -10.80 -6.96 -1.09
C HIS A 168 -10.13 -7.95 -2.04
N TYR A 169 -9.16 -8.67 -1.53
CA TYR A 169 -8.31 -9.55 -2.34
C TYR A 169 -9.02 -10.82 -2.80
N THR A 170 -8.64 -11.32 -3.97
CA THR A 170 -9.18 -12.57 -4.52
C THR A 170 -8.76 -13.77 -3.69
N LEU A 171 -9.75 -14.50 -3.13
CA LEU A 171 -9.49 -15.73 -2.36
C LEU A 171 -8.95 -16.84 -3.27
N GLY A 172 -8.09 -17.69 -2.71
CA GLY A 172 -7.42 -18.77 -3.44
C GLY A 172 -6.20 -18.32 -4.25
N GLN A 173 -5.95 -17.00 -4.34
CA GLN A 173 -4.78 -16.47 -5.04
C GLN A 173 -3.50 -16.93 -4.36
N VAL A 174 -2.59 -17.51 -5.14
CA VAL A 174 -1.23 -17.85 -4.69
C VAL A 174 -0.43 -16.58 -4.50
N VAL A 175 0.30 -16.51 -3.38
CA VAL A 175 1.18 -15.40 -3.04
C VAL A 175 2.55 -15.88 -2.63
N THR A 176 3.55 -15.05 -2.89
CA THR A 176 4.87 -15.10 -2.27
C THR A 176 4.96 -13.99 -1.23
N ALA A 177 5.34 -14.36 -0.02
CA ALA A 177 5.63 -13.43 1.06
C ALA A 177 7.12 -13.44 1.39
N VAL A 178 7.68 -12.25 1.63
CA VAL A 178 9.08 -12.07 2.03
C VAL A 178 9.13 -11.22 3.29
N ILE A 179 9.88 -11.68 4.29
CA ILE A 179 10.03 -11.06 5.61
C ILE A 179 11.52 -10.89 5.89
N PRO A 180 12.08 -9.69 5.78
CA PRO A 180 13.47 -9.43 6.20
C PRO A 180 13.54 -9.18 7.70
N ASN A 181 14.73 -9.36 8.29
CA ASN A 181 15.03 -8.70 9.55
C ASN A 181 15.25 -7.19 9.34
N LEU A 182 15.24 -6.40 10.40
CA LEU A 182 15.35 -4.94 10.31
C LEU A 182 16.61 -4.44 9.56
N ALA A 183 17.71 -5.18 9.65
CA ALA A 183 18.96 -4.86 8.95
C ALA A 183 19.03 -5.41 7.52
N CYS A 184 18.01 -6.11 7.04
CA CYS A 184 17.97 -6.78 5.74
C CYS A 184 19.14 -7.75 5.46
N THR A 185 19.75 -8.31 6.50
CA THR A 185 20.85 -9.28 6.39
C THR A 185 20.36 -10.73 6.35
N ARG A 186 19.12 -10.96 6.77
CA ARG A 186 18.46 -12.28 6.74
C ARG A 186 17.03 -12.09 6.24
N TRP A 187 16.63 -12.99 5.36
CA TRP A 187 15.34 -12.94 4.71
C TRP A 187 14.66 -14.29 4.82
N GLN A 188 13.39 -14.26 5.14
CA GLN A 188 12.52 -15.43 5.11
C GLN A 188 11.51 -15.26 3.99
N GLY A 189 11.23 -16.35 3.29
CA GLY A 189 10.21 -16.35 2.25
C GLY A 189 9.33 -17.58 2.43
N PHE A 190 8.04 -17.41 2.17
CA PHE A 190 7.11 -18.53 2.09
C PHE A 190 6.10 -18.30 0.97
N ARG A 191 5.56 -19.40 0.46
CA ARG A 191 4.41 -19.41 -0.43
C ARG A 191 3.15 -19.71 0.37
N GLY A 192 2.04 -19.15 -0.08
CA GLY A 192 0.74 -19.46 0.51
C GLY A 192 -0.42 -19.12 -0.40
N LYS A 193 -1.61 -19.24 0.11
CA LYS A 193 -2.85 -18.85 -0.57
C LYS A 193 -3.66 -17.93 0.31
N ILE A 194 -4.24 -16.89 -0.29
CA ILE A 194 -5.19 -16.02 0.41
C ILE A 194 -6.45 -16.82 0.71
N VAL A 195 -6.79 -16.96 1.99
CA VAL A 195 -7.99 -17.67 2.45
C VAL A 195 -9.01 -16.75 3.10
N GLY A 196 -8.61 -15.50 3.42
CA GLY A 196 -9.50 -14.51 4.03
C GLY A 196 -9.06 -13.08 3.78
N THR A 197 -10.05 -12.18 3.75
CA THR A 197 -9.86 -10.72 3.78
C THR A 197 -10.69 -10.13 4.92
N PRO A 198 -10.28 -10.37 6.17
CA PRO A 198 -11.09 -10.02 7.34
C PRO A 198 -11.24 -8.52 7.56
N SER A 199 -11.93 -8.16 8.65
CA SER A 199 -12.11 -6.78 9.10
C SER A 199 -11.80 -6.69 10.59
N TYR A 200 -10.64 -7.19 10.98
CA TYR A 200 -10.18 -7.09 12.36
C TYR A 200 -9.86 -5.63 12.74
N PRO A 201 -9.79 -5.29 14.03
CA PRO A 201 -9.42 -3.96 14.50
C PRO A 201 -7.91 -3.70 14.25
N ALA A 202 -7.56 -3.52 13.00
CA ALA A 202 -6.21 -3.27 12.48
C ALA A 202 -6.29 -2.42 11.20
N CYS A 203 -5.14 -2.12 10.59
CA CYS A 203 -5.06 -1.44 9.28
C CYS A 203 -6.04 -2.04 8.25
N ARG A 204 -6.58 -1.22 7.39
CA ARG A 204 -7.79 -1.49 6.60
C ARG A 204 -7.69 -2.67 5.63
N SER A 205 -6.62 -2.77 4.84
CA SER A 205 -6.43 -3.91 3.93
C SER A 205 -5.77 -5.06 4.65
N GLN A 206 -6.43 -6.22 4.65
CA GLN A 206 -6.04 -7.38 5.44
C GLN A 206 -6.05 -8.64 4.58
N MET A 207 -5.08 -9.51 4.80
CA MET A 207 -5.05 -10.87 4.23
C MET A 207 -4.80 -11.89 5.33
N GLU A 208 -5.53 -12.97 5.29
CA GLU A 208 -5.16 -14.24 5.92
C GLU A 208 -4.62 -15.17 4.85
N ILE A 209 -3.39 -15.63 5.06
CA ILE A 209 -2.66 -16.45 4.12
C ILE A 209 -2.43 -17.82 4.73
N GLN A 210 -2.99 -18.87 4.12
CA GLN A 210 -2.66 -20.25 4.46
C GLN A 210 -1.22 -20.52 4.00
N ILE A 211 -0.32 -20.79 4.94
CA ILE A 211 1.08 -21.06 4.66
C ILE A 211 1.23 -22.43 4.00
N ASP A 212 1.99 -22.50 2.92
CA ASP A 212 2.38 -23.75 2.28
C ASP A 212 3.75 -24.16 2.83
N GLY A 213 3.74 -25.09 3.80
CA GLY A 213 4.95 -25.58 4.45
C GLY A 213 4.90 -25.55 5.99
N ASP A 214 6.08 -25.61 6.61
CA ASP A 214 6.23 -25.64 8.09
C ASP A 214 6.09 -24.24 8.70
N TRP A 215 4.89 -23.88 9.09
CA TRP A 215 4.60 -22.61 9.75
C TRP A 215 5.23 -22.49 11.15
N HIS A 216 5.50 -23.61 11.84
CA HIS A 216 6.23 -23.59 13.12
C HIS A 216 7.68 -23.15 12.92
N ARG A 217 8.30 -23.58 11.81
CA ARG A 217 9.63 -23.08 11.43
C ARG A 217 9.60 -21.59 11.15
N LEU A 218 8.63 -21.11 10.38
CA LEU A 218 8.48 -19.67 10.14
C LEU A 218 8.35 -18.90 11.46
N LEU A 219 7.51 -19.38 12.40
CA LEU A 219 7.32 -18.75 13.71
C LEU A 219 8.63 -18.70 14.52
N ARG A 220 9.39 -19.81 14.57
CA ARG A 220 10.65 -19.85 15.35
C ARG A 220 11.75 -18.96 14.78
N GLU A 221 11.79 -18.81 13.47
CA GLU A 221 12.88 -18.11 12.76
C GLU A 221 12.54 -16.67 12.38
N MET A 222 11.31 -16.24 12.57
CA MET A 222 10.83 -14.90 12.19
C MET A 222 11.55 -13.82 13.01
N GLN A 223 12.22 -12.90 12.31
CA GLN A 223 13.04 -11.84 12.92
C GLN A 223 12.58 -10.43 12.53
N GLY A 224 11.45 -10.32 11.85
CA GLY A 224 10.86 -9.07 11.43
C GLY A 224 9.35 -9.21 11.29
N PHE A 225 8.67 -8.08 11.16
CA PHE A 225 7.23 -8.05 10.92
C PHE A 225 6.88 -7.29 9.62
N HIS A 226 7.83 -6.56 9.05
CA HIS A 226 7.63 -5.97 7.74
C HIS A 226 7.60 -7.05 6.68
N THR A 227 6.48 -7.15 6.00
CA THR A 227 6.22 -8.21 5.04
C THR A 227 5.90 -7.62 3.68
N GLN A 228 6.46 -8.21 2.64
CA GLN A 228 6.17 -7.85 1.26
C GLN A 228 5.49 -9.02 0.58
N ILE A 229 4.34 -8.76 -0.03
CA ILE A 229 3.53 -9.78 -0.67
C ILE A 229 3.33 -9.43 -2.14
N VAL A 230 3.49 -10.43 -2.98
CA VAL A 230 3.21 -10.37 -4.41
C VAL A 230 2.38 -11.59 -4.83
N TYR A 231 1.50 -11.39 -5.82
CA TYR A 231 0.77 -12.49 -6.41
C TYR A 231 1.68 -13.35 -7.29
N GLY A 232 1.66 -14.65 -7.06
CA GLY A 232 2.45 -15.65 -7.78
C GLY A 232 3.42 -16.42 -6.88
N ASP A 233 4.15 -17.37 -7.49
CA ASP A 233 5.19 -18.18 -6.85
C ASP A 233 6.56 -17.76 -7.39
N TYR A 234 7.38 -17.14 -6.54
CA TYR A 234 8.71 -16.61 -6.87
C TYR A 234 9.81 -17.16 -5.95
N LEU A 235 9.58 -18.29 -5.29
CA LEU A 235 10.56 -18.92 -4.41
C LEU A 235 11.41 -20.00 -5.11
N ARG A 236 11.35 -20.10 -6.41
CA ARG A 236 12.11 -21.08 -7.20
C ARG A 236 13.32 -20.46 -7.86
#